data_d5f447bd415eba90ab3a5b09c1a9b61a
#
_entry.id   d5f447bd415eba90ab3a5b09c1a9b61a
#
_cell.length_a   1.000
_cell.length_b   1.000
_cell.length_c   1.000
_cell.angle_alpha   90.00
_cell.angle_beta   90.00
_cell.angle_gamma   90.00
#
_symmetry.space_group_name_H-M   'P 1'
#
loop_
_entity.id
_entity.type
_entity.pdbx_description
1 polymer ?
#
loop_
_entity_poly.entity_id
_entity_poly.type
_entity_poly.pdbx_seq_one_letter_code
_entity_poly.pdbx_strand_id
1 'polypeptide(L)'
;MSITFAAPFILPRPHRDPITTLQDSLSVCALAISRPLKTSLIVLMRDAQQRGVGLVSLHGATLDDHVHDVIAACSATLDVESLVVVEVKEHPSRDAVDGLRRARMACDRAGLLLCEVVVVERGSIRLRED
;
A
#
# COMPACT_ATOMS: atom_id res chain seq x y z
N MET A 1 -6.49 14.64 -2.78
CA MET A 1 -6.93 14.70 -1.37
C MET A 1 -5.74 14.58 -0.46
N SER A 2 -5.61 15.48 0.49
CA SER A 2 -4.58 15.37 1.54
C SER A 2 -5.08 14.54 2.69
N ILE A 3 -4.20 13.72 3.24
CA ILE A 3 -4.49 12.87 4.39
C ILE A 3 -3.48 13.20 5.49
N THR A 4 -3.96 13.33 6.70
CA THR A 4 -3.10 13.54 7.86
C THR A 4 -3.03 12.24 8.66
N PHE A 5 -1.83 11.78 8.97
CA PHE A 5 -1.65 10.69 9.91
C PHE A 5 -2.06 11.14 11.30
N ALA A 6 -3.05 10.49 11.86
CA ALA A 6 -3.34 10.58 13.28
C ALA A 6 -2.74 9.32 13.92
N ALA A 7 -1.92 9.50 14.95
CA ALA A 7 -1.37 8.35 15.66
C ALA A 7 -2.53 7.58 16.29
N PRO A 8 -2.77 6.31 15.93
CA PRO A 8 -3.83 5.53 16.53
C PRO A 8 -3.41 5.13 17.94
N PHE A 9 -4.36 5.13 18.87
CA PHE A 9 -4.11 4.62 20.21
C PHE A 9 -4.03 3.10 20.21
N ILE A 10 -4.76 2.46 19.27
CA ILE A 10 -4.82 1.00 19.15
C ILE A 10 -4.62 0.67 17.68
N LEU A 11 -3.57 -0.10 17.40
CA LEU A 11 -3.34 -0.65 16.06
C LEU A 11 -4.12 -1.94 15.89
N PRO A 12 -4.65 -2.22 14.68
CA PRO A 12 -5.22 -3.52 14.36
C PRO A 12 -4.19 -4.64 14.60
N ARG A 13 -4.61 -5.69 15.27
CA ARG A 13 -3.73 -6.82 15.55
C ARG A 13 -3.59 -7.70 14.31
N PRO A 14 -2.36 -8.12 13.95
CA PRO A 14 -2.16 -9.02 12.81
C PRO A 14 -2.99 -10.30 12.97
N HIS A 15 -3.58 -10.77 11.87
CA HIS A 15 -4.37 -11.99 11.78
C HIS A 15 -5.64 -12.03 12.66
N ARG A 16 -5.97 -10.92 13.34
CA ARG A 16 -7.12 -10.88 14.26
C ARG A 16 -8.11 -9.79 13.93
N ASP A 17 -7.65 -8.55 13.89
CA ASP A 17 -8.53 -7.40 13.75
C ASP A 17 -8.66 -7.01 12.28
N PRO A 18 -9.88 -6.76 11.80
CA PRO A 18 -10.08 -6.25 10.44
C PRO A 18 -9.46 -4.87 10.28
N ILE A 19 -8.94 -4.61 9.09
CA ILE A 19 -8.42 -3.31 8.69
C ILE A 19 -9.35 -2.80 7.59
N THR A 20 -10.40 -2.09 7.98
CA THR A 20 -11.48 -1.71 7.07
C THR A 20 -11.45 -0.26 6.64
N THR A 21 -10.76 0.59 7.39
CA THR A 21 -10.67 2.03 7.10
C THR A 21 -9.31 2.37 6.50
N LEU A 22 -9.29 3.41 5.68
CA LEU A 22 -8.04 3.95 5.15
C LEU A 22 -7.12 4.39 6.28
N GLN A 23 -7.67 5.00 7.32
CA GLN A 23 -6.88 5.46 8.47
C GLN A 23 -6.16 4.30 9.16
N ASP A 24 -6.83 3.17 9.36
CA ASP A 24 -6.21 1.98 9.96
C ASP A 24 -5.11 1.42 9.06
N SER A 25 -5.36 1.35 7.75
CA SER A 25 -4.36 0.91 6.78
C SER A 25 -3.10 1.78 6.81
N LEU A 26 -3.29 3.10 6.82
CA LEU A 26 -2.17 4.05 6.87
C LEU A 26 -1.41 3.95 8.18
N SER A 27 -2.11 3.75 9.29
CA SER A 27 -1.47 3.60 10.59
C SER A 27 -0.58 2.37 10.66
N VAL A 28 -1.01 1.26 10.07
CA VAL A 28 -0.19 0.05 9.99
C VAL A 28 1.00 0.27 9.07
N CYS A 29 0.76 0.84 7.89
CA CYS A 29 1.83 1.08 6.91
C CYS A 29 2.87 2.09 7.43
N ALA A 30 2.46 3.04 8.28
CA ALA A 30 3.38 4.03 8.85
C ALA A 30 4.51 3.39 9.64
N LEU A 31 4.31 2.19 10.19
CA LEU A 31 5.35 1.45 10.90
C LEU A 31 6.55 1.12 10.00
N ALA A 32 6.34 1.02 8.70
CA ALA A 32 7.38 0.68 7.73
C ALA A 32 7.98 1.92 7.04
N ILE A 33 7.46 3.11 7.30
CA ILE A 33 7.98 4.35 6.72
C ILE A 33 9.14 4.86 7.57
N SER A 34 10.32 4.99 6.94
CA SER A 34 11.49 5.55 7.60
C SER A 34 11.66 7.03 7.27
N ARG A 35 12.36 7.75 8.14
CA ARG A 35 12.71 9.16 7.95
C ARG A 35 14.22 9.30 7.95
N PRO A 36 14.82 10.07 7.03
CA PRO A 36 14.19 10.72 5.88
C PRO A 36 13.57 9.73 4.90
N LEU A 37 12.63 10.20 4.08
CA LEU A 37 11.89 9.34 3.15
C LEU A 37 12.84 8.73 2.12
N LYS A 38 12.66 7.43 1.86
CA LYS A 38 13.34 6.69 0.80
C LYS A 38 12.29 6.10 -0.13
N THR A 39 12.58 6.11 -1.42
CA THR A 39 11.67 5.51 -2.40
C THR A 39 11.42 4.05 -2.05
N SER A 40 10.16 3.71 -1.84
CA SER A 40 9.75 2.34 -1.52
C SER A 40 8.27 2.14 -1.76
N LEU A 41 7.87 0.89 -1.90
CA LEU A 41 6.47 0.48 -1.86
C LEU A 41 6.23 -0.30 -0.58
N ILE A 42 5.21 0.10 0.15
CA ILE A 42 4.76 -0.62 1.34
C ILE A 42 3.44 -1.28 0.96
N VAL A 43 3.39 -2.59 1.08
CA VAL A 43 2.22 -3.39 0.68
C VAL A 43 1.61 -4.01 1.91
N LEU A 44 0.41 -3.59 2.24
CA LEU A 44 -0.42 -4.20 3.29
C LEU A 44 -1.32 -5.23 2.63
N MET A 45 -1.17 -6.49 3.01
CA MET A 45 -1.94 -7.61 2.48
C MET A 45 -3.02 -8.00 3.47
N ARG A 46 -4.24 -8.22 2.97
CA ARG A 46 -5.40 -8.56 3.79
C ARG A 46 -6.08 -9.81 3.27
N ASP A 47 -6.66 -10.60 4.18
CA ASP A 47 -7.44 -11.78 3.84
C ASP A 47 -8.90 -11.43 3.47
N ALA A 48 -9.74 -12.46 3.29
CA ALA A 48 -11.14 -12.30 2.93
C ALA A 48 -11.95 -11.53 3.99
N GLN A 49 -11.51 -11.55 5.25
CA GLN A 49 -12.13 -10.81 6.34
C GLN A 49 -11.46 -9.47 6.59
N GLN A 50 -10.61 -9.02 5.67
CA GLN A 50 -9.85 -7.77 5.76
C GLN A 50 -8.86 -7.69 6.93
N ARG A 51 -8.45 -8.84 7.47
CA ARG A 51 -7.42 -8.90 8.50
C ARG A 51 -6.05 -8.80 7.86
N GLY A 52 -5.11 -8.10 8.52
CA GLY A 52 -3.75 -7.97 8.03
C GLY A 52 -3.01 -9.30 8.12
N VAL A 53 -2.55 -9.83 6.99
CA VAL A 53 -1.82 -11.11 6.93
C VAL A 53 -0.39 -10.95 6.43
N GLY A 54 -0.01 -9.75 6.02
CA GLY A 54 1.36 -9.45 5.61
C GLY A 54 1.60 -7.98 5.42
N LEU A 55 2.82 -7.55 5.67
CA LEU A 55 3.28 -6.20 5.43
C LEU A 55 4.68 -6.29 4.84
N VAL A 56 4.85 -5.84 3.61
CA VAL A 56 6.11 -5.94 2.88
C VAL A 56 6.55 -4.55 2.42
N SER A 57 7.84 -4.30 2.49
CA SER A 57 8.44 -3.08 1.96
C SER A 57 9.39 -3.44 0.82
N LEU A 58 9.15 -2.87 -0.36
CA LEU A 58 9.98 -3.05 -1.55
C LEU A 58 10.81 -1.77 -1.75
N HIS A 59 12.07 -1.83 -1.37
CA HIS A 59 12.97 -0.67 -1.42
C HIS A 59 13.34 -0.30 -2.85
N GLY A 60 13.30 0.99 -3.16
CA GLY A 60 13.64 1.50 -4.48
C GLY A 60 12.58 1.24 -5.55
N ALA A 61 11.43 0.72 -5.16
CA ALA A 61 10.39 0.33 -6.11
C ALA A 61 9.32 1.42 -6.26
N THR A 62 8.74 1.47 -7.46
CA THR A 62 7.55 2.26 -7.78
C THR A 62 6.45 1.34 -8.28
N LEU A 63 5.21 1.70 -8.04
CA LEU A 63 4.09 0.85 -8.47
C LEU A 63 4.04 0.71 -9.99
N ASP A 64 4.33 1.80 -10.72
CA ASP A 64 4.27 1.78 -12.18
C ASP A 64 5.25 0.77 -12.79
N ASP A 65 6.41 0.61 -12.21
CA ASP A 65 7.47 -0.26 -12.74
C ASP A 65 7.54 -1.62 -12.06
N HIS A 66 6.95 -1.77 -10.87
CA HIS A 66 7.18 -2.94 -10.02
C HIS A 66 5.90 -3.64 -9.57
N VAL A 67 4.78 -3.44 -10.29
CA VAL A 67 3.51 -4.09 -9.92
C VAL A 67 3.64 -5.62 -9.89
N HIS A 68 4.45 -6.20 -10.76
CA HIS A 68 4.65 -7.65 -10.79
C HIS A 68 5.38 -8.16 -9.55
N ASP A 69 6.28 -7.36 -8.99
CA ASP A 69 6.95 -7.70 -7.72
C ASP A 69 5.96 -7.66 -6.55
N VAL A 70 5.02 -6.71 -6.58
CA VAL A 70 3.93 -6.65 -5.60
C VAL A 70 3.07 -7.90 -5.69
N ILE A 71 2.69 -8.30 -6.90
CA ILE A 71 1.90 -9.51 -7.13
C ILE A 71 2.67 -10.75 -6.66
N ALA A 72 3.96 -10.84 -6.95
CA ALA A 72 4.80 -11.95 -6.50
C ALA A 72 4.84 -12.05 -4.98
N ALA A 73 4.99 -10.93 -4.28
CA ALA A 73 4.97 -10.89 -2.82
C ALA A 73 3.64 -11.38 -2.26
N CYS A 74 2.52 -10.97 -2.87
CA CYS A 74 1.19 -11.43 -2.48
C CYS A 74 1.00 -12.92 -2.73
N SER A 75 1.53 -13.42 -3.85
CA SER A 75 1.43 -14.84 -4.21
C SER A 75 2.24 -15.73 -3.27
N ALA A 76 3.30 -15.19 -2.67
CA ALA A 76 4.12 -15.90 -1.69
C ALA A 76 3.52 -15.91 -0.28
N THR A 77 2.45 -15.15 -0.05
CA THR A 77 1.78 -15.03 1.24
C THR A 77 0.43 -15.75 1.17
N LEU A 78 0.10 -16.52 2.20
CA LEU A 78 -1.16 -17.26 2.23
C LEU A 78 -2.35 -16.33 2.47
N ASP A 79 -3.46 -16.66 1.82
CA ASP A 79 -4.78 -16.08 2.07
C ASP A 79 -4.92 -14.59 1.74
N VAL A 80 -4.07 -14.05 0.87
CA VAL A 80 -4.18 -12.66 0.45
C VAL A 80 -5.30 -12.52 -0.59
N GLU A 81 -6.26 -11.64 -0.32
CA GLU A 81 -7.33 -11.30 -1.26
C GLU A 81 -7.34 -9.83 -1.67
N SER A 82 -6.89 -8.95 -0.79
CA SER A 82 -6.83 -7.53 -1.10
C SER A 82 -5.54 -6.89 -0.58
N LEU A 83 -5.20 -5.75 -1.15
CA LEU A 83 -4.02 -5.02 -0.72
C LEU A 83 -4.24 -3.52 -0.76
N VAL A 84 -3.51 -2.84 0.12
CA VAL A 84 -3.35 -1.39 0.13
C VAL A 84 -1.87 -1.12 -0.08
N VAL A 85 -1.56 -0.22 -1.00
CA VAL A 85 -0.17 0.12 -1.32
C VAL A 85 0.10 1.57 -0.91
N VAL A 86 1.21 1.77 -0.21
CA VAL A 86 1.73 3.10 0.08
C VAL A 86 2.99 3.29 -0.75
N GLU A 87 2.94 4.24 -1.63
CA GLU A 87 4.06 4.60 -2.49
C GLU A 87 4.80 5.76 -1.85
N VAL A 88 5.99 5.49 -1.33
CA VAL A 88 6.84 6.50 -0.70
C VAL A 88 7.81 7.03 -1.74
N LYS A 89 7.85 8.35 -1.91
CA LYS A 89 8.73 9.01 -2.86
C LYS A 89 9.77 9.85 -2.13
N GLU A 90 11.04 9.51 -2.35
CA GLU A 90 12.16 10.33 -1.85
C GLU A 90 12.17 11.69 -2.53
N HIS A 91 11.90 11.71 -3.84
CA HIS A 91 11.81 12.93 -4.63
C HIS A 91 10.43 13.00 -5.29
N PRO A 92 9.73 14.15 -5.17
CA PRO A 92 8.42 14.28 -5.81
C PRO A 92 8.51 14.04 -7.32
N SER A 93 7.55 13.32 -7.84
CA SER A 93 7.43 13.04 -9.27
C SER A 93 5.96 12.88 -9.63
N ARG A 94 5.66 13.00 -10.92
CA ARG A 94 4.30 12.77 -11.40
C ARG A 94 4.02 11.28 -11.46
N ASP A 95 2.77 10.93 -11.17
CA ASP A 95 2.28 9.57 -11.38
C ASP A 95 2.15 9.32 -12.89
N ALA A 96 2.42 8.10 -13.31
CA ALA A 96 2.25 7.73 -14.71
C ALA A 96 0.77 7.79 -15.10
N VAL A 97 0.48 8.28 -16.29
CA VAL A 97 -0.88 8.32 -16.83
C VAL A 97 -1.41 6.89 -16.91
N ASP A 98 -2.63 6.69 -16.41
CA ASP A 98 -3.28 5.37 -16.33
C ASP A 98 -2.49 4.31 -15.56
N GLY A 99 -1.47 4.71 -14.80
CA GLY A 99 -0.63 3.78 -14.04
C GLY A 99 -1.41 3.02 -12.99
N LEU A 100 -2.29 3.70 -12.24
CA LEU A 100 -3.13 3.06 -11.24
C LEU A 100 -4.09 2.06 -11.87
N ARG A 101 -4.72 2.42 -12.99
CA ARG A 101 -5.62 1.52 -13.71
C ARG A 101 -4.89 0.28 -14.19
N ARG A 102 -3.71 0.45 -14.77
CA ARG A 102 -2.89 -0.69 -15.22
C ARG A 102 -2.50 -1.60 -14.06
N ALA A 103 -2.12 -1.03 -12.92
CA ALA A 103 -1.79 -1.78 -11.73
C ALA A 103 -3.00 -2.56 -11.21
N ARG A 104 -4.17 -1.94 -11.17
CA ARG A 104 -5.40 -2.62 -10.76
C ARG A 104 -5.75 -3.77 -11.68
N MET A 105 -5.62 -3.57 -12.99
CA MET A 105 -5.88 -4.64 -13.95
C MET A 105 -4.91 -5.81 -13.80
N ALA A 106 -3.63 -5.54 -13.55
CA ALA A 106 -2.64 -6.59 -13.32
C ALA A 106 -2.97 -7.37 -12.04
N CYS A 107 -3.35 -6.69 -10.97
CA CYS A 107 -3.76 -7.33 -9.72
C CYS A 107 -5.04 -8.17 -9.92
N ASP A 108 -6.04 -7.64 -10.63
CA ASP A 108 -7.27 -8.36 -10.91
C ASP A 108 -6.99 -9.68 -11.64
N ARG A 109 -6.10 -9.66 -12.61
CA ARG A 109 -5.71 -10.88 -13.34
C ARG A 109 -5.05 -11.92 -12.44
N ALA A 110 -4.43 -11.48 -11.36
CA ALA A 110 -3.81 -12.35 -10.37
C ALA A 110 -4.75 -12.75 -9.24
N GLY A 111 -6.02 -12.34 -9.31
CA GLY A 111 -7.00 -12.63 -8.27
C GLY A 111 -6.88 -11.76 -7.03
N LEU A 112 -6.28 -10.58 -7.16
CA LEU A 112 -6.04 -9.64 -6.07
C LEU A 112 -6.82 -8.35 -6.27
N LEU A 113 -7.43 -7.84 -5.21
CA LEU A 113 -8.09 -6.54 -5.25
C LEU A 113 -7.14 -5.46 -4.72
N LEU A 114 -6.68 -4.60 -5.60
CA LEU A 114 -5.91 -3.41 -5.23
C LEU A 114 -6.90 -2.32 -4.81
N CYS A 115 -7.06 -2.13 -3.50
CA CYS A 115 -8.08 -1.24 -2.97
C CYS A 115 -7.69 0.22 -3.09
N GLU A 116 -6.53 0.57 -2.54
CA GLU A 116 -6.11 1.96 -2.46
C GLU A 116 -4.61 2.07 -2.65
N VAL A 117 -4.21 3.16 -3.28
CA VAL A 117 -2.80 3.54 -3.39
C VAL A 117 -2.65 4.95 -2.81
N VAL A 118 -1.79 5.07 -1.82
CA VAL A 118 -1.50 6.33 -1.15
C VAL A 118 -0.07 6.73 -1.51
N VAL A 119 0.11 7.99 -1.85
CA VAL A 119 1.44 8.54 -2.14
C VAL A 119 1.90 9.38 -0.96
N VAL A 120 3.06 9.03 -0.42
CA VAL A 120 3.72 9.78 0.65
C VAL A 120 4.94 10.47 0.05
N GLU A 121 4.91 11.80 0.06
CA GLU A 121 5.98 12.65 -0.40
C GLU A 121 6.34 13.63 0.70
N ARG A 122 7.46 14.33 0.54
CA ARG A 122 7.83 15.37 1.49
C ARG A 122 6.74 16.45 1.54
N GLY A 123 6.13 16.59 2.71
CA GLY A 123 5.11 17.60 2.95
C GLY A 123 3.70 17.24 2.50
N SER A 124 3.47 16.02 1.96
CA SER A 124 2.11 15.63 1.58
C SER A 124 1.87 14.12 1.64
N ILE A 125 0.63 13.78 1.92
CA ILE A 125 0.11 12.41 1.85
C ILE A 125 -1.20 12.51 1.08
N ARG A 126 -1.33 11.77 0.00
CA ARG A 126 -2.51 11.85 -0.86
C ARG A 126 -2.91 10.48 -1.41
N LEU A 127 -4.20 10.31 -1.68
CA LEU A 127 -4.68 9.18 -2.46
C LEU A 127 -4.27 9.37 -3.92
N ARG A 128 -3.77 8.32 -4.54
CA ARG A 128 -3.49 8.32 -5.97
C ARG A 128 -4.78 8.09 -6.73
N GLU A 129 -5.05 8.95 -7.68
CA GLU A 129 -6.21 8.87 -8.57
C GLU A 129 -5.70 9.06 -10.00
N ASP A 130 -6.10 8.18 -10.88
CA ASP A 130 -5.77 8.27 -12.31
C ASP A 130 -7.02 8.55 -13.12
#